data_fad2dc13639f54d68315e20020183a2b
#
_entry.id   fad2dc13639f54d68315e20020183a2b
#
_cell.length_a   1.000
_cell.length_b   1.000
_cell.length_c   1.000
_cell.angle_alpha   90.00
_cell.angle_beta   90.00
_cell.angle_gamma   90.00
#
_symmetry.space_group_name_H-M   'P 1'
#
loop_
_entity.id
_entity.type
_entity.pdbx_description
1 polymer ?
#
loop_
_entity_poly.entity_id
_entity_poly.type
_entity_poly.pdbx_seq_one_letter_code
_entity_poly.pdbx_strand_id
1 'polypeptide(L)'
;LALFYQHNINDNTKLGIWQIEEPEDFFLASVPQHRAITHPHKRLQHLAGRYLLKHLFPDFPYEEIVIADTRKPYLPYEQYHFSISHCGNYAAAIVSRKERVGIDIELPTGRIKKISHKFLNIQEREHFHVAGTWLQDKADTSLTLNDKSLTVLWCAKEAVYKWWGWGSVDFSDHILLQPFEIKTEGSIAANFIRMQRIFDLGLQYKVFEGLCLVWLSSAA
;
A
#
# COMPACT_ATOMS: atom_id res chain seq x y z
N LEU A 1 -3.96 6.38 22.76
CA LEU A 1 -3.03 6.62 21.66
C LEU A 1 -3.37 5.65 20.54
N ALA A 2 -3.79 6.18 19.42
CA ALA A 2 -4.37 5.43 18.31
C ALA A 2 -3.33 4.83 17.34
N LEU A 3 -2.08 4.59 17.80
CA LEU A 3 -1.13 3.78 17.06
C LEU A 3 -1.64 2.32 17.03
N PHE A 4 -2.22 1.93 15.90
CA PHE A 4 -2.82 0.61 15.73
C PHE A 4 -1.77 -0.49 15.55
N TYR A 5 -0.72 -0.19 14.78
CA TYR A 5 0.36 -1.14 14.50
C TYR A 5 1.65 -0.39 14.18
N GLN A 6 2.78 -0.94 14.62
CA GLN A 6 4.11 -0.49 14.23
C GLN A 6 5.03 -1.69 14.04
N HIS A 7 5.88 -1.62 13.02
CA HIS A 7 6.90 -2.61 12.73
C HIS A 7 8.21 -1.94 12.35
N ASN A 8 9.26 -2.26 13.08
CA ASN A 8 10.63 -1.86 12.76
C ASN A 8 11.24 -2.95 11.89
N ILE A 9 11.27 -2.76 10.58
CA ILE A 9 11.82 -3.74 9.61
C ILE A 9 13.32 -3.89 9.86
N ASN A 10 14.00 -2.75 10.02
CA ASN A 10 15.40 -2.62 10.46
C ASN A 10 15.62 -1.22 11.05
N ASP A 11 16.87 -0.89 11.41
CA ASP A 11 17.22 0.42 12.01
C ASP A 11 16.94 1.60 11.08
N ASN A 12 16.92 1.37 9.76
CA ASN A 12 16.72 2.41 8.75
C ASN A 12 15.30 2.43 8.18
N THR A 13 14.48 1.40 8.42
CA THR A 13 13.17 1.24 7.79
C THR A 13 12.12 0.86 8.82
N LYS A 14 11.10 1.72 8.95
CA LYS A 14 9.99 1.53 9.88
C LYS A 14 8.66 1.76 9.18
N LEU A 15 7.61 1.08 9.61
CA LEU A 15 6.25 1.34 9.19
C LEU A 15 5.30 1.44 10.38
N GLY A 16 4.17 2.11 10.17
CA GLY A 16 3.12 2.22 11.16
C GLY A 16 1.75 2.39 10.54
N ILE A 17 0.73 2.01 11.30
CA ILE A 17 -0.68 2.26 11.02
C ILE A 17 -1.26 3.04 12.18
N TRP A 18 -1.92 4.15 11.87
CA TRP A 18 -2.66 4.98 12.80
C TRP A 18 -4.15 4.79 12.61
N GLN A 19 -4.87 4.47 13.68
CA GLN A 19 -6.33 4.53 13.69
C GLN A 19 -6.73 5.96 14.05
N ILE A 20 -7.46 6.61 13.17
CA ILE A 20 -7.77 8.04 13.30
C ILE A 20 -8.96 8.19 14.26
N GLU A 21 -8.66 8.54 15.49
CA GLU A 21 -9.63 8.81 16.57
C GLU A 21 -9.53 10.25 17.07
N GLU A 22 -8.38 10.89 16.84
CA GLU A 22 -8.11 12.25 17.29
C GLU A 22 -8.72 13.29 16.37
N PRO A 23 -9.07 14.47 16.91
CA PRO A 23 -9.54 15.61 16.13
C PRO A 23 -8.40 16.18 15.26
N GLU A 24 -8.77 16.98 14.29
CA GLU A 24 -7.85 17.58 13.32
C GLU A 24 -6.73 18.39 13.98
N ASP A 25 -7.05 19.15 15.04
CA ASP A 25 -6.09 20.00 15.75
C ASP A 25 -4.94 19.19 16.37
N PHE A 26 -5.17 17.95 16.75
CA PHE A 26 -4.11 17.05 17.24
C PHE A 26 -3.01 16.88 16.18
N PHE A 27 -3.38 16.63 14.95
CA PHE A 27 -2.43 16.43 13.86
C PHE A 27 -1.79 17.75 13.44
N LEU A 28 -2.59 18.83 13.35
CA LEU A 28 -2.12 20.16 12.95
C LEU A 28 -1.07 20.74 13.90
N ALA A 29 -1.10 20.36 15.17
CA ALA A 29 -0.06 20.75 16.14
C ALA A 29 1.35 20.24 15.76
N SER A 30 1.44 19.17 14.98
CA SER A 30 2.71 18.52 14.61
C SER A 30 3.04 18.62 13.12
N VAL A 31 2.02 18.67 12.25
CA VAL A 31 2.19 18.66 10.80
C VAL A 31 1.26 19.66 10.13
N PRO A 32 1.80 20.79 9.65
CA PRO A 32 0.97 21.79 9.00
C PRO A 32 0.33 21.28 7.71
N GLN A 33 -0.83 21.81 7.38
CA GLN A 33 -1.53 21.46 6.17
C GLN A 33 -0.89 22.18 4.96
N HIS A 34 -0.34 21.41 4.02
CA HIS A 34 0.32 21.99 2.83
C HIS A 34 -0.61 22.27 1.66
N ARG A 35 -1.81 21.72 1.66
CA ARG A 35 -2.79 21.97 0.58
C ARG A 35 -4.21 22.00 1.13
N ALA A 36 -5.07 22.78 0.49
CA ALA A 36 -6.48 22.80 0.81
C ALA A 36 -7.14 21.46 0.44
N ILE A 37 -7.71 20.79 1.44
CA ILE A 37 -8.54 19.59 1.29
C ILE A 37 -9.89 19.90 1.90
N THR A 38 -10.91 20.06 1.05
CA THR A 38 -12.24 20.51 1.49
C THR A 38 -13.01 19.43 2.25
N HIS A 39 -12.83 18.14 1.90
CA HIS A 39 -13.53 17.04 2.54
C HIS A 39 -12.90 16.71 3.90
N PRO A 40 -13.61 16.89 5.05
CA PRO A 40 -13.01 16.76 6.40
C PRO A 40 -12.33 15.41 6.64
N HIS A 41 -13.00 14.31 6.30
CA HIS A 41 -12.44 12.97 6.50
C HIS A 41 -11.16 12.72 5.68
N LYS A 42 -11.12 13.16 4.41
CA LYS A 42 -9.90 13.05 3.59
C LYS A 42 -8.78 13.93 4.12
N ARG A 43 -9.11 15.06 4.74
CA ARG A 43 -8.14 15.94 5.38
C ARG A 43 -7.52 15.29 6.60
N LEU A 44 -8.34 14.65 7.46
CA LEU A 44 -7.85 13.85 8.59
C LEU A 44 -6.95 12.70 8.12
N GLN A 45 -7.35 11.92 7.12
CA GLN A 45 -6.51 10.86 6.54
C GLN A 45 -5.16 11.41 6.05
N HIS A 46 -5.18 12.55 5.38
CA HIS A 46 -3.97 13.20 4.87
C HIS A 46 -3.03 13.63 6.01
N LEU A 47 -3.58 14.26 7.05
CA LEU A 47 -2.81 14.72 8.21
C LEU A 47 -2.25 13.54 9.01
N ALA A 48 -3.05 12.52 9.27
CA ALA A 48 -2.62 11.34 10.02
C ALA A 48 -1.49 10.57 9.29
N GLY A 49 -1.58 10.41 7.97
CA GLY A 49 -0.52 9.79 7.18
C GLY A 49 0.80 10.57 7.25
N ARG A 50 0.74 11.90 7.29
CA ARG A 50 1.93 12.75 7.43
C ARG A 50 2.46 12.80 8.85
N TYR A 51 1.58 12.77 9.83
CA TYR A 51 1.96 12.66 11.24
C TYR A 51 2.79 11.40 11.49
N LEU A 52 2.41 10.28 10.88
CA LEU A 52 3.16 9.03 10.96
C LEU A 52 4.61 9.16 10.50
N LEU A 53 4.92 9.99 9.51
CA LEU A 53 6.29 10.18 9.04
C LEU A 53 7.18 10.70 10.18
N LYS A 54 6.74 11.74 10.90
CA LYS A 54 7.45 12.29 12.06
C LYS A 54 7.40 11.35 13.27
N HIS A 55 6.31 10.61 13.44
CA HIS A 55 6.21 9.61 14.50
C HIS A 55 7.24 8.49 14.34
N LEU A 56 7.43 8.00 13.12
CA LEU A 56 8.38 6.93 12.81
C LEU A 56 9.84 7.41 12.84
N PHE A 57 10.08 8.63 12.36
CA PHE A 57 11.39 9.29 12.38
C PHE A 57 11.22 10.75 12.79
N PRO A 58 11.51 11.12 14.06
CA PRO A 58 11.32 12.48 14.56
C PRO A 58 12.07 13.56 13.79
N ASP A 59 13.18 13.20 13.14
CA ASP A 59 14.01 14.05 12.29
C ASP A 59 13.59 14.05 10.80
N PHE A 60 12.42 13.48 10.47
CA PHE A 60 11.91 13.48 9.10
C PHE A 60 11.65 14.93 8.61
N PRO A 61 12.23 15.36 7.48
CA PRO A 61 12.17 16.74 6.99
C PRO A 61 10.83 17.01 6.28
N TYR A 62 9.78 17.09 7.06
CA TYR A 62 8.39 17.20 6.58
C TYR A 62 8.17 18.41 5.66
N GLU A 63 8.82 19.52 5.96
CA GLU A 63 8.69 20.79 5.23
C GLU A 63 9.30 20.73 3.83
N GLU A 64 10.17 19.75 3.56
CA GLU A 64 10.83 19.55 2.26
C GLU A 64 10.03 18.64 1.32
N ILE A 65 8.86 18.15 1.75
CA ILE A 65 8.02 17.30 0.89
C ILE A 65 7.54 18.07 -0.33
N VAL A 66 7.88 17.57 -1.50
CA VAL A 66 7.41 18.03 -2.80
C VAL A 66 6.40 17.03 -3.37
N ILE A 67 5.46 17.51 -4.17
CA ILE A 67 4.47 16.68 -4.85
C ILE A 67 4.86 16.59 -6.33
N ALA A 68 5.13 15.39 -6.80
CA ALA A 68 5.41 15.13 -8.22
C ALA A 68 4.16 15.30 -9.09
N ASP A 69 4.32 15.38 -10.41
CA ASP A 69 3.20 15.43 -11.38
C ASP A 69 2.32 14.18 -11.29
N THR A 70 2.88 13.04 -10.89
CA THR A 70 2.16 11.79 -10.58
C THR A 70 1.34 11.88 -9.30
N ARG A 71 1.37 13.01 -8.59
CA ARG A 71 0.79 13.26 -7.26
C ARG A 71 1.45 12.48 -6.12
N LYS A 72 2.55 11.78 -6.37
CA LYS A 72 3.34 11.13 -5.33
C LYS A 72 4.12 12.18 -4.55
N PRO A 73 4.03 12.21 -3.20
CA PRO A 73 4.94 13.01 -2.37
C PRO A 73 6.33 12.37 -2.34
N TYR A 74 7.37 13.19 -2.36
CA TYR A 74 8.77 12.75 -2.30
C TYR A 74 9.65 13.83 -1.68
N LEU A 75 10.89 13.48 -1.34
CA LEU A 75 11.93 14.41 -0.87
C LEU A 75 12.98 14.58 -1.97
N PRO A 76 13.28 15.83 -2.41
CA PRO A 76 14.19 16.10 -3.55
C PRO A 76 15.59 15.56 -3.38
N TYR A 77 16.09 15.50 -2.14
CA TYR A 77 17.46 15.07 -1.83
C TYR A 77 17.55 13.61 -1.38
N GLU A 78 16.45 12.86 -1.45
CA GLU A 78 16.37 11.42 -1.16
C GLU A 78 16.94 10.99 0.21
N GLN A 79 17.04 11.92 1.18
CA GLN A 79 17.48 11.60 2.54
C GLN A 79 16.53 10.62 3.25
N TYR A 80 15.29 10.54 2.78
CA TYR A 80 14.32 9.52 3.12
C TYR A 80 13.51 9.12 1.88
N HIS A 81 13.21 7.85 1.78
CA HIS A 81 12.16 7.31 0.92
C HIS A 81 10.94 7.02 1.79
N PHE A 82 9.76 7.34 1.31
CA PHE A 82 8.53 7.08 2.07
C PHE A 82 7.34 6.81 1.17
N SER A 83 6.36 6.13 1.73
CA SER A 83 5.08 5.87 1.08
C SER A 83 3.97 5.99 2.11
N ILE A 84 2.80 6.49 1.68
CA ILE A 84 1.61 6.69 2.53
C ILE A 84 0.42 6.02 1.87
N SER A 85 -0.43 5.39 2.68
CA SER A 85 -1.74 4.89 2.28
C SER A 85 -2.79 5.23 3.34
N HIS A 86 -4.06 5.22 2.96
CA HIS A 86 -5.16 5.44 3.89
C HIS A 86 -6.46 4.80 3.37
N CYS A 87 -7.22 4.20 4.25
CA CYS A 87 -8.55 3.68 3.97
C CYS A 87 -9.44 3.77 5.23
N GLY A 88 -10.73 4.06 5.07
CA GLY A 88 -11.62 4.25 6.22
C GLY A 88 -11.02 5.19 7.26
N ASN A 89 -10.99 4.78 8.51
CA ASN A 89 -10.40 5.53 9.62
C ASN A 89 -8.93 5.14 9.88
N TYR A 90 -8.20 4.67 8.87
CA TYR A 90 -6.79 4.31 9.03
C TYR A 90 -5.91 5.09 8.07
N ALA A 91 -4.72 5.42 8.55
CA ALA A 91 -3.60 5.89 7.75
C ALA A 91 -2.38 5.00 8.02
N ALA A 92 -1.61 4.70 6.98
CA ALA A 92 -0.36 3.96 7.09
C ALA A 92 0.77 4.73 6.43
N ALA A 93 1.96 4.57 6.98
CA ALA A 93 3.19 5.07 6.36
C ALA A 93 4.32 4.06 6.54
N ILE A 94 5.20 4.01 5.56
CA ILE A 94 6.51 3.38 5.63
C ILE A 94 7.57 4.42 5.31
N VAL A 95 8.65 4.42 6.06
CA VAL A 95 9.76 5.37 5.91
C VAL A 95 11.07 4.62 5.96
N SER A 96 11.98 4.93 5.05
CA SER A 96 13.34 4.38 5.03
C SER A 96 14.38 5.45 4.71
N ARG A 97 15.56 5.36 5.36
CA ARG A 97 16.73 6.19 5.07
C ARG A 97 17.57 5.67 3.90
N LYS A 98 17.33 4.44 3.43
CA LYS A 98 18.22 3.76 2.48
C LYS A 98 17.51 3.05 1.35
N GLU A 99 16.27 2.63 1.58
CA GLU A 99 15.56 1.73 0.69
C GLU A 99 14.36 2.43 0.05
N ARG A 100 14.12 2.18 -1.21
CA ARG A 100 12.87 2.57 -1.85
C ARG A 100 11.73 1.74 -1.25
N VAL A 101 10.63 2.37 -0.91
CA VAL A 101 9.52 1.73 -0.17
C VAL A 101 8.17 1.95 -0.83
N GLY A 102 7.26 1.03 -0.61
CA GLY A 102 5.85 1.13 -0.95
C GLY A 102 4.98 0.50 0.12
N ILE A 103 3.82 1.07 0.40
CA ILE A 103 2.85 0.56 1.38
C ILE A 103 1.44 0.78 0.87
N ASP A 104 0.59 -0.21 1.11
CA ASP A 104 -0.86 -0.05 0.93
C ASP A 104 -1.65 -0.71 2.05
N ILE A 105 -2.77 -0.07 2.42
CA ILE A 105 -3.77 -0.59 3.36
C ILE A 105 -5.17 -0.45 2.77
N GLU A 106 -6.00 -1.49 2.93
CA GLU A 106 -7.38 -1.48 2.46
C GLU A 106 -8.31 -2.26 3.38
N LEU A 107 -9.55 -1.80 3.48
CA LEU A 107 -10.64 -2.55 4.10
C LEU A 107 -11.20 -3.55 3.09
N PRO A 108 -11.34 -4.85 3.43
CA PRO A 108 -11.97 -5.83 2.55
C PRO A 108 -13.40 -5.42 2.19
N THR A 109 -13.69 -5.33 0.90
CA THR A 109 -15.03 -4.98 0.39
C THR A 109 -15.37 -5.81 -0.84
N GLY A 110 -16.65 -6.21 -0.97
CA GLY A 110 -17.13 -6.94 -2.15
C GLY A 110 -17.00 -6.19 -3.49
N ARG A 111 -16.64 -4.90 -3.46
CA ARG A 111 -16.36 -4.11 -4.67
C ARG A 111 -15.11 -4.58 -5.39
N ILE A 112 -14.13 -5.13 -4.66
CA ILE A 112 -12.86 -5.58 -5.24
C ILE A 112 -13.06 -6.68 -6.28
N LYS A 113 -14.03 -7.57 -6.10
CA LYS A 113 -14.38 -8.61 -7.07
C LYS A 113 -14.74 -8.03 -8.43
N LYS A 114 -15.50 -6.94 -8.45
CA LYS A 114 -15.97 -6.29 -9.69
C LYS A 114 -14.85 -5.68 -10.52
N ILE A 115 -13.73 -5.34 -9.90
CA ILE A 115 -12.59 -4.72 -10.57
C ILE A 115 -11.38 -5.66 -10.69
N SER A 116 -11.47 -6.90 -10.24
CA SER A 116 -10.35 -7.85 -10.26
C SER A 116 -9.73 -8.01 -11.64
N HIS A 117 -10.54 -8.00 -12.70
CA HIS A 117 -10.10 -8.05 -14.11
C HIS A 117 -9.27 -6.83 -14.55
N LYS A 118 -9.25 -5.74 -13.78
CA LYS A 118 -8.47 -4.53 -14.09
C LYS A 118 -7.08 -4.55 -13.51
N PHE A 119 -6.81 -5.43 -12.55
CA PHE A 119 -5.52 -5.47 -11.87
C PHE A 119 -4.88 -6.85 -11.83
N LEU A 120 -5.64 -7.93 -12.10
CA LEU A 120 -5.11 -9.29 -12.24
C LEU A 120 -5.20 -9.72 -13.70
N ASN A 121 -4.11 -10.25 -14.24
CA ASN A 121 -4.12 -10.89 -15.55
C ASN A 121 -4.84 -12.25 -15.51
N ILE A 122 -4.98 -12.91 -16.66
CA ILE A 122 -5.68 -14.19 -16.76
C ILE A 122 -5.01 -15.26 -15.89
N GLN A 123 -3.68 -15.38 -15.95
CA GLN A 123 -2.92 -16.38 -15.20
C GLN A 123 -3.06 -16.21 -13.69
N GLU A 124 -2.97 -14.97 -13.19
CA GLU A 124 -3.18 -14.65 -11.78
C GLU A 124 -4.61 -15.01 -11.34
N ARG A 125 -5.63 -14.68 -12.15
CA ARG A 125 -7.02 -15.01 -11.83
C ARG A 125 -7.27 -16.52 -11.79
N GLU A 126 -6.67 -17.26 -12.69
CA GLU A 126 -6.74 -18.73 -12.71
C GLU A 126 -6.03 -19.31 -11.49
N HIS A 127 -4.80 -18.88 -11.24
CA HIS A 127 -4.01 -19.38 -10.12
C HIS A 127 -4.67 -19.11 -8.77
N PHE A 128 -5.18 -17.91 -8.56
CA PHE A 128 -5.85 -17.52 -7.32
C PHE A 128 -7.34 -17.85 -7.30
N HIS A 129 -7.88 -18.63 -8.23
CA HIS A 129 -9.28 -19.04 -8.29
C HIS A 129 -10.28 -17.88 -8.18
N VAL A 130 -10.03 -16.79 -8.90
CA VAL A 130 -10.92 -15.64 -8.90
C VAL A 130 -12.15 -15.90 -9.74
N ALA A 131 -13.35 -15.70 -9.18
CA ALA A 131 -14.61 -15.92 -9.88
C ALA A 131 -14.71 -15.15 -11.22
N GLY A 132 -15.30 -15.76 -12.24
CA GLY A 132 -15.50 -15.18 -13.57
C GLY A 132 -14.38 -15.46 -14.57
N THR A 133 -13.47 -16.38 -14.29
CA THR A 133 -12.59 -16.98 -15.30
C THR A 133 -13.32 -18.08 -16.07
N TRP A 134 -12.98 -18.28 -17.35
CA TRP A 134 -13.62 -19.23 -18.29
C TRP A 134 -13.67 -20.68 -17.82
N LEU A 135 -12.75 -21.07 -16.94
CA LEU A 135 -12.64 -22.43 -16.43
C LEU A 135 -13.66 -22.73 -15.32
N GLN A 136 -14.41 -21.73 -14.84
CA GLN A 136 -15.28 -21.87 -13.68
C GLN A 136 -16.73 -22.21 -13.95
N ASP A 137 -17.16 -22.41 -15.21
CA ASP A 137 -18.53 -22.89 -15.53
C ASP A 137 -18.87 -24.28 -14.94
N LYS A 138 -17.90 -24.93 -14.29
CA LYS A 138 -18.08 -26.21 -13.59
C LYS A 138 -17.45 -26.28 -12.20
N ALA A 139 -16.99 -25.16 -11.62
CA ALA A 139 -16.20 -25.20 -10.39
C ALA A 139 -17.07 -25.05 -9.15
N ASP A 140 -16.73 -25.85 -8.16
CA ASP A 140 -17.15 -25.74 -6.78
C ASP A 140 -16.93 -24.30 -6.27
N THR A 141 -18.01 -23.60 -5.95
CA THR A 141 -18.00 -22.24 -5.44
C THR A 141 -17.25 -22.09 -4.10
N SER A 142 -16.93 -23.20 -3.45
CA SER A 142 -16.14 -23.24 -2.21
C SER A 142 -14.68 -22.82 -2.39
N LEU A 143 -14.16 -22.87 -3.64
CA LEU A 143 -12.75 -22.55 -3.96
C LEU A 143 -12.53 -21.09 -4.40
N THR A 144 -13.57 -20.26 -4.47
CA THR A 144 -13.38 -18.87 -4.88
C THR A 144 -12.75 -18.03 -3.78
N LEU A 145 -11.81 -17.15 -4.16
CA LEU A 145 -11.21 -16.21 -3.22
C LEU A 145 -12.26 -15.34 -2.52
N ASN A 146 -12.10 -15.19 -1.22
CA ASN A 146 -12.90 -14.26 -0.43
C ASN A 146 -12.41 -12.81 -0.61
N ASP A 147 -13.18 -11.84 -0.11
CA ASP A 147 -12.87 -10.42 -0.25
C ASP A 147 -11.55 -10.03 0.40
N LYS A 148 -11.15 -10.66 1.52
CA LYS A 148 -9.86 -10.42 2.19
C LYS A 148 -8.69 -10.80 1.28
N SER A 149 -8.75 -11.98 0.69
CA SER A 149 -7.68 -12.47 -0.20
C SER A 149 -7.53 -11.60 -1.44
N LEU A 150 -8.64 -11.22 -2.09
CA LEU A 150 -8.59 -10.28 -3.22
C LEU A 150 -8.06 -8.90 -2.81
N THR A 151 -8.35 -8.46 -1.60
CA THR A 151 -7.84 -7.19 -1.07
C THR A 151 -6.32 -7.25 -0.86
N VAL A 152 -5.76 -8.38 -0.40
CA VAL A 152 -4.30 -8.57 -0.32
C VAL A 152 -3.65 -8.46 -1.70
N LEU A 153 -4.22 -9.09 -2.74
CA LEU A 153 -3.70 -8.99 -4.11
C LEU A 153 -3.75 -7.54 -4.64
N TRP A 154 -4.85 -6.83 -4.37
CA TRP A 154 -4.97 -5.41 -4.72
C TRP A 154 -3.92 -4.56 -4.01
N CYS A 155 -3.80 -4.69 -2.68
CA CYS A 155 -2.79 -3.98 -1.90
C CYS A 155 -1.37 -4.27 -2.39
N ALA A 156 -1.08 -5.51 -2.82
CA ALA A 156 0.23 -5.87 -3.37
C ALA A 156 0.54 -5.07 -4.64
N LYS A 157 -0.43 -4.97 -5.57
CA LYS A 157 -0.29 -4.19 -6.80
C LYS A 157 -0.12 -2.69 -6.49
N GLU A 158 -0.94 -2.14 -5.58
CA GLU A 158 -0.84 -0.75 -5.15
C GLU A 158 0.48 -0.44 -4.44
N ALA A 159 0.97 -1.33 -3.59
CA ALA A 159 2.26 -1.14 -2.91
C ALA A 159 3.42 -1.08 -3.91
N VAL A 160 3.44 -1.95 -4.93
CA VAL A 160 4.43 -1.90 -6.02
C VAL A 160 4.29 -0.61 -6.83
N TYR A 161 3.07 -0.20 -7.17
CA TYR A 161 2.82 1.06 -7.87
C TYR A 161 3.36 2.27 -7.09
N LYS A 162 3.13 2.31 -5.78
CA LYS A 162 3.63 3.37 -4.89
C LYS A 162 5.16 3.31 -4.74
N TRP A 163 5.73 2.12 -4.67
CA TRP A 163 7.18 1.92 -4.69
C TRP A 163 7.79 2.48 -5.98
N TRP A 164 7.20 2.18 -7.14
CA TRP A 164 7.66 2.71 -8.42
C TRP A 164 7.59 4.23 -8.49
N GLY A 165 6.43 4.81 -8.27
CA GLY A 165 6.22 6.25 -8.09
C GLY A 165 6.25 7.13 -9.34
N TRP A 166 6.60 6.58 -10.51
CA TRP A 166 6.76 7.34 -11.76
C TRP A 166 5.49 7.31 -12.64
N GLY A 167 4.44 6.68 -12.16
CA GLY A 167 3.19 6.54 -12.90
C GLY A 167 3.28 5.62 -14.12
N SER A 168 2.29 5.70 -15.00
CA SER A 168 2.22 4.97 -16.27
C SER A 168 2.36 3.45 -16.11
N VAL A 169 1.72 2.85 -15.11
CA VAL A 169 1.73 1.42 -14.81
C VAL A 169 0.36 0.83 -15.11
N ASP A 170 0.32 -0.21 -15.92
CA ASP A 170 -0.81 -1.14 -15.99
C ASP A 170 -0.59 -2.24 -14.95
N PHE A 171 -1.58 -2.46 -14.08
CA PHE A 171 -1.43 -3.40 -12.97
C PHE A 171 -1.44 -4.85 -13.42
N SER A 172 -2.19 -5.18 -14.47
CA SER A 172 -2.29 -6.54 -14.98
C SER A 172 -1.06 -6.94 -15.80
N ASP A 173 -0.45 -6.00 -16.51
CA ASP A 173 0.63 -6.28 -17.44
C ASP A 173 2.02 -6.05 -16.86
N HIS A 174 2.14 -5.03 -15.98
CA HIS A 174 3.45 -4.63 -15.47
C HIS A 174 3.79 -5.18 -14.08
N ILE A 175 2.81 -5.59 -13.28
CA ILE A 175 3.03 -6.13 -11.93
C ILE A 175 2.51 -7.56 -11.90
N LEU A 176 3.39 -8.53 -11.87
CA LEU A 176 3.05 -9.96 -11.92
C LEU A 176 3.32 -10.60 -10.57
N LEU A 177 2.26 -10.95 -9.84
CA LEU A 177 2.36 -11.65 -8.57
C LEU A 177 2.61 -13.13 -8.82
N GLN A 178 3.66 -13.68 -8.19
CA GLN A 178 3.91 -15.11 -8.23
C GLN A 178 2.90 -15.86 -7.36
N PRO A 179 2.62 -17.12 -7.67
CA PRO A 179 1.74 -17.97 -6.87
C PRO A 179 2.16 -18.05 -5.39
N PHE A 180 1.21 -17.85 -4.47
CA PHE A 180 1.41 -18.03 -3.03
C PHE A 180 0.09 -18.37 -2.33
N GLU A 181 0.19 -19.00 -1.17
CA GLU A 181 -0.96 -19.26 -0.30
C GLU A 181 -1.22 -18.03 0.59
N ILE A 182 -2.45 -17.53 0.58
CA ILE A 182 -2.84 -16.36 1.37
C ILE A 182 -3.22 -16.80 2.79
N LYS A 183 -2.42 -16.35 3.76
CA LYS A 183 -2.56 -16.58 5.21
C LYS A 183 -2.86 -15.28 5.95
N THR A 184 -2.74 -15.27 7.26
CA THR A 184 -2.85 -14.05 8.07
C THR A 184 -1.65 -13.11 7.91
N GLU A 185 -0.49 -13.64 7.58
CA GLU A 185 0.73 -12.91 7.24
C GLU A 185 1.65 -13.78 6.40
N GLY A 186 2.54 -13.16 5.64
CA GLY A 186 3.50 -13.87 4.78
C GLY A 186 4.20 -12.94 3.81
N SER A 187 4.86 -13.56 2.83
CA SER A 187 5.58 -12.89 1.75
C SER A 187 4.96 -13.16 0.40
N ILE A 188 5.12 -12.22 -0.53
CA ILE A 188 4.68 -12.28 -1.92
C ILE A 188 5.88 -11.98 -2.79
N ALA A 189 6.22 -12.88 -3.70
CA ALA A 189 7.15 -12.59 -4.77
C ALA A 189 6.40 -11.93 -5.95
N ALA A 190 6.98 -10.89 -6.53
CA ALA A 190 6.42 -10.23 -7.70
C ALA A 190 7.51 -9.84 -8.69
N ASN A 191 7.16 -9.85 -9.98
CA ASN A 191 7.97 -9.27 -11.03
C ASN A 191 7.33 -7.95 -11.46
N PHE A 192 8.08 -6.87 -11.43
CA PHE A 192 7.68 -5.59 -11.99
C PHE A 192 8.42 -5.34 -13.29
N ILE A 193 7.68 -5.22 -14.39
CA ILE A 193 8.23 -5.10 -15.75
C ILE A 193 8.04 -3.68 -16.24
N ARG A 194 9.14 -2.94 -16.40
CA ARG A 194 9.09 -1.56 -16.91
C ARG A 194 10.38 -1.17 -17.60
N MET A 195 10.29 -0.33 -18.64
CA MET A 195 11.46 0.19 -19.39
C MET A 195 12.40 -0.93 -19.85
N GLN A 196 11.87 -2.05 -20.36
CA GLN A 196 12.62 -3.23 -20.79
C GLN A 196 13.46 -3.88 -19.66
N ARG A 197 13.10 -3.64 -18.41
CA ARG A 197 13.71 -4.24 -17.22
C ARG A 197 12.69 -5.04 -16.44
N ILE A 198 13.15 -6.07 -15.77
CA ILE A 198 12.39 -6.85 -14.80
C ILE A 198 13.01 -6.58 -13.44
N PHE A 199 12.18 -6.19 -12.50
CA PHE A 199 12.54 -6.01 -11.10
C PHE A 199 11.91 -7.15 -10.29
N ASP A 200 12.74 -7.98 -9.67
CA ASP A 200 12.28 -9.02 -8.76
C ASP A 200 12.05 -8.39 -7.39
N LEU A 201 10.82 -8.42 -6.93
CA LEU A 201 10.37 -7.75 -5.71
C LEU A 201 9.85 -8.74 -4.68
N GLY A 202 10.26 -8.55 -3.43
CA GLY A 202 9.73 -9.25 -2.28
C GLY A 202 8.83 -8.31 -1.47
N LEU A 203 7.55 -8.64 -1.38
CA LEU A 203 6.59 -7.92 -0.55
C LEU A 203 6.30 -8.73 0.71
N GLN A 204 5.88 -8.04 1.75
CA GLN A 204 5.33 -8.65 2.96
C GLN A 204 3.88 -8.20 3.12
N TYR A 205 3.07 -9.05 3.74
CA TYR A 205 1.68 -8.69 4.04
C TYR A 205 1.26 -9.15 5.42
N LYS A 206 0.27 -8.45 5.97
CA LYS A 206 -0.42 -8.82 7.21
C LYS A 206 -1.90 -8.51 7.10
N VAL A 207 -2.72 -9.48 7.48
CA VAL A 207 -4.19 -9.39 7.50
C VAL A 207 -4.64 -9.29 8.95
N PHE A 208 -5.25 -8.17 9.29
CA PHE A 208 -5.95 -7.97 10.55
C PHE A 208 -7.43 -8.36 10.40
N GLU A 209 -8.22 -8.27 11.46
CA GLU A 209 -9.63 -8.64 11.42
C GLU A 209 -10.42 -7.90 10.33
N GLY A 210 -10.22 -6.61 10.19
CA GLY A 210 -10.93 -5.74 9.22
C GLY A 210 -10.01 -4.93 8.31
N LEU A 211 -8.71 -5.25 8.20
CA LEU A 211 -7.74 -4.45 7.45
C LEU A 211 -6.66 -5.35 6.82
N CYS A 212 -6.32 -5.09 5.57
CA CYS A 212 -5.18 -5.70 4.89
C CYS A 212 -4.06 -4.68 4.75
N LEU A 213 -2.84 -5.10 5.03
CA LEU A 213 -1.61 -4.33 4.90
C LEU A 213 -0.66 -5.07 3.98
N VAL A 214 -0.07 -4.38 3.00
CA VAL A 214 1.05 -4.88 2.19
C VAL A 214 2.12 -3.81 2.09
N TRP A 215 3.37 -4.22 2.17
CA TRP A 215 4.51 -3.31 2.01
C TRP A 215 5.70 -3.99 1.34
N LEU A 216 6.59 -3.19 0.82
CA LEU A 216 7.90 -3.64 0.34
C LEU A 216 8.96 -2.57 0.60
N SER A 217 10.18 -3.04 0.70
CA SER A 217 11.39 -2.24 0.64
C SER A 217 12.42 -2.94 -0.25
N SER A 218 13.19 -2.18 -1.00
CA SER A 218 14.27 -2.70 -1.84
C SER A 218 15.40 -1.69 -1.90
N ALA A 219 16.59 -2.12 -2.26
CA ALA A 219 17.69 -1.20 -2.56
C ALA A 219 17.22 -0.11 -3.53
N ALA A 220 17.61 1.14 -3.25
CA ALA A 220 17.23 2.33 -4.02
C ALA A 220 17.98 2.42 -5.36
#